data_5926ca22dbca319a47facb6f657589fe
#
_entry.id   5926ca22dbca319a47facb6f657589fe
#
_cell.length_a   1.000
_cell.length_b   1.000
_cell.length_c   1.000
_cell.angle_alpha   90.00
_cell.angle_beta   90.00
_cell.angle_gamma   90.00
#
_symmetry.space_group_name_H-M   'P 1'
#
loop_
_entity.id
_entity.type
_entity.pdbx_description
1 polymer ?
#
loop_
_entity_poly.entity_id
_entity_poly.type
_entity_poly.pdbx_seq_one_letter_code
_entity_poly.pdbx_strand_id
1 'polypeptide(L)'
;MYRILIFFLIILKTSLVFSEGYDVYGIGIYDVKFDGSSSNYATDLRYERRFDNTVIDIGPEQDNFFYLKPFAGIELTSDSAFYLISGIYLEDNVGDLLTGKDNNWNFTPSFGVGYYDDGNGKKLGNKVEFITTLEFSYELDNKNRIGISFGHISNANIGNKNPGAEIISLSYQKPF
;
A
#
# COMPACT_ATOMS: atom_id res chain seq x y z
N MET A 1 24.37 -1.38 18.98
CA MET A 1 23.49 -2.39 18.37
C MET A 1 22.28 -2.77 19.25
N TYR A 2 22.43 -2.93 20.56
CA TYR A 2 21.30 -3.36 21.46
C TYR A 2 20.20 -2.32 21.69
N ARG A 3 20.45 -1.02 21.49
CA ARG A 3 19.44 0.03 21.72
C ARG A 3 18.34 0.09 20.67
N ILE A 4 18.60 -0.33 19.43
CA ILE A 4 17.62 -0.38 18.33
C ILE A 4 16.67 -1.58 18.51
N LEU A 5 17.19 -2.70 19.04
CA LEU A 5 16.40 -3.90 19.31
C LEU A 5 15.37 -3.69 20.44
N ILE A 6 15.71 -2.85 21.43
CA ILE A 6 14.81 -2.50 22.55
C ILE A 6 13.66 -1.61 22.09
N PHE A 7 13.91 -0.73 21.12
CA PHE A 7 12.87 0.13 20.57
C PHE A 7 11.82 -0.68 19.79
N PHE A 8 12.26 -1.70 19.04
CA PHE A 8 11.35 -2.62 18.34
C PHE A 8 10.53 -3.51 19.30
N LEU A 9 11.09 -3.90 20.44
CA LEU A 9 10.42 -4.73 21.45
C LEU A 9 9.40 -3.95 22.30
N ILE A 10 9.52 -2.63 22.42
CA ILE A 10 8.55 -1.79 23.14
C ILE A 10 7.28 -1.58 22.32
N ILE A 11 7.39 -1.53 21.00
CA ILE A 11 6.24 -1.42 20.09
C ILE A 11 5.38 -2.71 20.09
N LEU A 12 5.99 -3.86 20.39
CA LEU A 12 5.30 -5.16 20.45
C LEU A 12 4.51 -5.40 21.76
N LYS A 13 4.58 -4.52 22.76
CA LYS A 13 3.82 -4.64 24.00
C LYS A 13 2.53 -3.84 24.09
N THR A 14 2.20 -3.04 23.09
CA THR A 14 0.84 -2.55 22.96
C THR A 14 -0.01 -3.72 22.47
N SER A 15 -0.95 -4.20 23.28
CA SER A 15 -1.99 -5.09 22.81
C SER A 15 -2.68 -4.39 21.64
N LEU A 16 -2.28 -4.74 20.42
CA LEU A 16 -3.00 -4.37 19.22
C LEU A 16 -4.36 -5.06 19.34
N VAL A 17 -5.32 -4.36 19.91
CA VAL A 17 -6.72 -4.68 19.69
C VAL A 17 -6.90 -4.43 18.20
N PHE A 18 -6.83 -5.50 17.40
CA PHE A 18 -7.11 -5.43 15.98
C PHE A 18 -8.58 -5.04 15.87
N SER A 19 -8.82 -3.77 15.62
CA SER A 19 -10.13 -3.30 15.25
C SER A 19 -10.37 -3.64 13.79
N GLU A 20 -11.58 -3.45 13.35
CA GLU A 20 -12.07 -3.58 11.99
C GLU A 20 -11.06 -3.05 10.94
N GLY A 21 -11.20 -3.51 9.73
CA GLY A 21 -10.35 -3.09 8.62
C GLY A 21 -10.68 -3.84 7.34
N TYR A 22 -9.74 -3.87 6.39
CA TYR A 22 -9.93 -4.53 5.11
C TYR A 22 -8.77 -5.47 4.78
N ASP A 23 -9.12 -6.71 4.41
CA ASP A 23 -8.24 -7.58 3.63
C ASP A 23 -8.38 -7.22 2.16
N VAL A 24 -7.28 -6.78 1.55
CA VAL A 24 -7.20 -6.31 0.15
C VAL A 24 -6.49 -7.36 -0.69
N TYR A 25 -7.15 -7.84 -1.72
CA TYR A 25 -6.63 -8.80 -2.70
C TYR A 25 -6.51 -8.08 -4.05
N GLY A 26 -5.31 -7.97 -4.58
CA GLY A 26 -5.01 -7.28 -5.83
C GLY A 26 -4.49 -8.23 -6.90
N ILE A 27 -4.83 -7.92 -8.15
CA ILE A 27 -4.20 -8.48 -9.34
C ILE A 27 -3.87 -7.36 -10.30
N GLY A 28 -2.66 -7.36 -10.84
CA GLY A 28 -2.20 -6.24 -11.64
C GLY A 28 -1.11 -6.56 -12.64
N ILE A 29 -0.55 -5.50 -13.18
CA ILE A 29 0.60 -5.51 -14.09
C ILE A 29 1.73 -4.74 -13.41
N TYR A 30 2.85 -5.42 -13.25
CA TYR A 30 4.09 -4.87 -12.71
C TYR A 30 4.99 -4.35 -13.82
N ASP A 31 5.75 -3.28 -13.54
CA ASP A 31 6.69 -2.60 -14.42
C ASP A 31 6.02 -2.01 -15.68
N VAL A 32 4.86 -1.37 -15.49
CA VAL A 32 4.16 -0.65 -16.56
C VAL A 32 5.03 0.51 -17.05
N LYS A 33 5.12 0.69 -18.39
CA LYS A 33 5.86 1.79 -19.03
C LYS A 33 4.91 2.71 -19.78
N PHE A 34 4.96 3.98 -19.48
CA PHE A 34 4.13 5.00 -20.14
C PHE A 34 4.86 5.74 -21.26
N ASP A 35 6.18 5.53 -21.40
CA ASP A 35 7.02 6.19 -22.41
C ASP A 35 7.15 5.40 -23.72
N GLY A 36 6.42 4.28 -23.86
CA GLY A 36 6.45 3.42 -25.04
C GLY A 36 7.70 2.54 -25.15
N SER A 37 8.58 2.55 -24.14
CA SER A 37 9.73 1.64 -24.11
C SER A 37 9.28 0.20 -23.88
N SER A 38 10.08 -0.76 -24.36
CA SER A 38 9.81 -2.18 -24.07
C SER A 38 10.00 -2.46 -22.59
N SER A 39 9.03 -3.13 -21.97
CA SER A 39 9.07 -3.59 -20.60
C SER A 39 8.81 -5.08 -20.55
N ASN A 40 9.41 -5.75 -19.59
CA ASN A 40 9.08 -7.12 -19.27
C ASN A 40 7.95 -7.08 -18.24
N TYR A 41 6.72 -6.91 -18.71
CA TYR A 41 5.56 -6.92 -17.84
C TYR A 41 5.45 -8.26 -17.10
N ALA A 42 5.24 -8.19 -15.80
CA ALA A 42 4.89 -9.35 -15.00
C ALA A 42 3.47 -9.20 -14.45
N THR A 43 2.79 -10.32 -14.24
CA THR A 43 1.55 -10.30 -13.46
C THR A 43 1.92 -10.07 -12.00
N ASP A 44 1.24 -9.14 -11.35
CA ASP A 44 1.34 -8.83 -9.94
C ASP A 44 0.16 -9.40 -9.17
N LEU A 45 0.43 -10.03 -8.03
CA LEU A 45 -0.55 -10.46 -7.05
C LEU A 45 -0.23 -9.79 -5.72
N ARG A 46 -1.19 -9.07 -5.17
CA ARG A 46 -1.04 -8.33 -3.92
C ARG A 46 -2.03 -8.83 -2.86
N TYR A 47 -1.55 -8.97 -1.64
CA TYR A 47 -2.38 -9.05 -0.45
C TYR A 47 -1.93 -7.98 0.54
N GLU A 48 -2.88 -7.22 1.05
CA GLU A 48 -2.67 -6.28 2.15
C GLU A 48 -3.71 -6.50 3.23
N ARG A 49 -3.30 -6.36 4.48
CA ARG A 49 -4.19 -6.19 5.61
C ARG A 49 -4.10 -4.75 6.08
N ARG A 50 -5.18 -4.01 5.94
CA ARG A 50 -5.35 -2.62 6.35
C ARG A 50 -6.12 -2.57 7.66
N PHE A 51 -5.54 -1.96 8.69
CA PHE A 51 -6.15 -1.84 10.02
C PHE A 51 -6.77 -0.45 10.17
N ASP A 52 -7.99 -0.36 10.69
CA ASP A 52 -8.71 0.91 10.86
C ASP A 52 -8.30 1.69 12.13
N ASN A 53 -7.28 1.23 12.84
CA ASN A 53 -6.73 1.93 13.99
C ASN A 53 -5.91 3.14 13.57
N THR A 54 -6.28 4.33 13.99
CA THR A 54 -5.46 5.53 13.83
C THR A 54 -4.21 5.42 14.69
N VAL A 55 -3.03 5.51 14.08
CA VAL A 55 -1.74 5.54 14.80
C VAL A 55 -1.22 6.96 15.00
N ILE A 56 -1.54 7.88 14.08
CA ILE A 56 -1.16 9.29 14.14
C ILE A 56 -2.31 10.11 13.54
N ASP A 57 -2.68 11.18 14.22
CA ASP A 57 -3.54 12.23 13.70
C ASP A 57 -2.65 13.43 13.34
N ILE A 58 -2.65 13.83 12.07
CA ILE A 58 -1.82 14.93 11.55
C ILE A 58 -2.65 16.12 11.05
N GLY A 59 -3.97 16.03 11.16
CA GLY A 59 -4.91 17.02 10.62
C GLY A 59 -5.56 17.91 11.68
N PRO A 60 -6.44 18.81 11.22
CA PRO A 60 -7.32 19.57 12.09
C PRO A 60 -8.29 18.62 12.81
N GLU A 61 -8.69 19.00 14.03
CA GLU A 61 -9.68 18.25 14.81
C GLU A 61 -10.94 17.95 13.96
N GLN A 62 -11.38 16.68 14.01
CA GLN A 62 -12.58 16.17 13.33
C GLN A 62 -12.47 15.92 11.82
N ASP A 63 -11.27 15.95 11.24
CA ASP A 63 -11.07 15.59 9.85
C ASP A 63 -10.42 14.19 9.75
N ASN A 64 -11.22 13.16 9.49
CA ASN A 64 -10.82 11.77 9.47
C ASN A 64 -9.82 11.45 8.33
N PHE A 65 -9.76 12.26 7.28
CA PHE A 65 -8.81 12.07 6.19
C PHE A 65 -7.36 12.10 6.67
N PHE A 66 -7.05 12.88 7.69
CA PHE A 66 -5.70 13.00 8.22
C PHE A 66 -5.32 11.94 9.26
N TYR A 67 -6.15 10.90 9.43
CA TYR A 67 -5.84 9.78 10.30
C TYR A 67 -4.96 8.77 9.59
N LEU A 68 -3.68 8.72 9.98
CA LEU A 68 -2.73 7.72 9.49
C LEU A 68 -3.03 6.36 10.13
N LYS A 69 -3.37 5.40 9.28
CA LYS A 69 -3.73 4.03 9.65
C LYS A 69 -2.67 3.05 9.14
N PRO A 70 -2.34 1.97 9.86
CA PRO A 70 -1.29 1.05 9.45
C PRO A 70 -1.78 -0.02 8.49
N PHE A 71 -0.88 -0.51 7.64
CA PHE A 71 -1.08 -1.71 6.85
C PHE A 71 0.18 -2.59 6.81
N ALA A 72 -0.02 -3.86 6.49
CA ALA A 72 1.05 -4.79 6.14
C ALA A 72 0.60 -5.66 4.96
N GLY A 73 1.53 -6.05 4.09
CA GLY A 73 1.18 -6.79 2.90
C GLY A 73 2.36 -7.50 2.24
N ILE A 74 2.02 -8.20 1.18
CA ILE A 74 2.96 -8.88 0.30
C ILE A 74 2.53 -8.72 -1.15
N GLU A 75 3.49 -8.51 -2.04
CA GLU A 75 3.32 -8.59 -3.49
C GLU A 75 4.19 -9.71 -4.06
N LEU A 76 3.65 -10.42 -5.04
CA LEU A 76 4.27 -11.53 -5.72
C LEU A 76 4.11 -11.33 -7.22
N THR A 77 5.20 -11.49 -7.98
CA THR A 77 5.14 -11.36 -9.42
C THR A 77 5.32 -12.70 -10.15
N SER A 78 4.83 -12.78 -11.38
CA SER A 78 4.94 -14.01 -12.20
C SER A 78 6.38 -14.39 -12.54
N ASP A 79 7.33 -13.50 -12.40
CA ASP A 79 8.77 -13.72 -12.56
C ASP A 79 9.50 -13.96 -11.24
N SER A 80 8.73 -14.33 -10.21
CA SER A 80 9.21 -14.73 -8.87
C SER A 80 9.85 -13.61 -8.04
N ALA A 81 9.63 -12.35 -8.39
CA ALA A 81 9.94 -11.26 -7.47
C ALA A 81 8.91 -11.24 -6.35
N PHE A 82 9.32 -10.84 -5.15
CA PHE A 82 8.41 -10.61 -4.04
C PHE A 82 8.77 -9.36 -3.26
N TYR A 83 7.77 -8.73 -2.65
CA TYR A 83 7.91 -7.54 -1.83
C TYR A 83 7.09 -7.70 -0.54
N LEU A 84 7.78 -7.74 0.61
CA LEU A 84 7.15 -7.75 1.93
C LEU A 84 7.10 -6.32 2.45
N ILE A 85 5.90 -5.79 2.69
CA ILE A 85 5.64 -4.37 2.86
C ILE A 85 4.98 -4.12 4.21
N SER A 86 5.27 -2.98 4.82
CA SER A 86 4.45 -2.38 5.85
C SER A 86 4.46 -0.87 5.71
N GLY A 87 3.40 -0.21 6.15
CA GLY A 87 3.28 1.22 5.95
C GLY A 87 2.06 1.83 6.61
N ILE A 88 1.72 2.99 6.12
CA ILE A 88 0.58 3.78 6.55
C ILE A 88 -0.28 4.17 5.35
N TYR A 89 -1.56 4.33 5.58
CA TYR A 89 -2.49 4.84 4.60
C TYR A 89 -3.40 5.91 5.21
N LEU A 90 -3.91 6.76 4.35
CA LEU A 90 -5.03 7.66 4.60
C LEU A 90 -6.23 7.12 3.84
N GLU A 91 -7.42 7.41 4.28
CA GLU A 91 -8.63 7.05 3.54
C GLU A 91 -9.74 8.04 3.83
N ASP A 92 -10.43 8.45 2.78
CA ASP A 92 -11.65 9.20 2.93
C ASP A 92 -12.62 8.95 1.77
N ASN A 93 -13.85 9.34 2.00
CA ASN A 93 -14.92 9.30 1.01
C ASN A 93 -14.73 10.44 0.00
N VAL A 94 -14.70 10.11 -1.29
CA VAL A 94 -14.50 11.10 -2.37
C VAL A 94 -15.60 12.15 -2.40
N GLY A 95 -16.84 11.75 -2.09
CA GLY A 95 -17.96 12.68 -2.03
C GLY A 95 -17.81 13.68 -0.90
N ASP A 96 -17.38 13.23 0.26
CA ASP A 96 -17.14 14.10 1.43
C ASP A 96 -16.01 15.10 1.12
N LEU A 97 -14.87 14.62 0.60
CA LEU A 97 -13.74 15.46 0.19
C LEU A 97 -14.10 16.56 -0.81
N LEU A 98 -15.01 16.29 -1.75
CA LEU A 98 -15.32 17.22 -2.85
C LEU A 98 -16.56 18.07 -2.59
N THR A 99 -17.55 17.56 -1.87
CA THR A 99 -18.89 18.16 -1.78
C THR A 99 -19.45 18.23 -0.36
N GLY A 100 -18.76 17.62 0.62
CA GLY A 100 -19.25 17.47 1.99
C GLY A 100 -20.44 16.50 2.10
N LYS A 101 -20.58 15.57 1.16
CA LYS A 101 -21.65 14.54 1.17
C LYS A 101 -21.08 13.18 0.78
N ASP A 102 -21.28 12.21 1.63
CA ASP A 102 -20.85 10.84 1.38
C ASP A 102 -21.41 10.27 0.06
N ASN A 103 -20.57 9.44 -0.55
CA ASN A 103 -20.95 8.59 -1.67
C ASN A 103 -20.26 7.22 -1.49
N ASN A 104 -20.35 6.33 -2.48
CA ASN A 104 -19.75 4.99 -2.38
C ASN A 104 -18.28 4.95 -2.85
N TRP A 105 -17.67 6.09 -3.22
CA TRP A 105 -16.29 6.14 -3.68
C TRP A 105 -15.35 6.54 -2.54
N ASN A 106 -14.26 5.79 -2.42
CA ASN A 106 -13.21 6.06 -1.45
C ASN A 106 -11.88 6.29 -2.17
N PHE A 107 -11.09 7.21 -1.64
CA PHE A 107 -9.72 7.49 -2.08
C PHE A 107 -8.75 7.11 -0.97
N THR A 108 -7.76 6.28 -1.30
CA THR A 108 -6.83 5.70 -0.33
C THR A 108 -5.39 5.88 -0.81
N PRO A 109 -4.74 7.01 -0.52
CA PRO A 109 -3.30 7.14 -0.68
C PRO A 109 -2.57 6.37 0.42
N SER A 110 -1.47 5.70 0.05
CA SER A 110 -0.64 4.97 1.00
C SER A 110 0.85 5.16 0.73
N PHE A 111 1.65 4.96 1.77
CA PHE A 111 3.10 4.93 1.71
C PHE A 111 3.62 3.78 2.55
N GLY A 112 4.51 2.97 1.97
CA GLY A 112 5.10 1.82 2.63
C GLY A 112 6.59 1.71 2.37
N VAL A 113 7.23 0.88 3.19
CA VAL A 113 8.61 0.45 3.05
C VAL A 113 8.67 -1.05 3.28
N GLY A 114 9.57 -1.72 2.58
CA GLY A 114 9.65 -3.16 2.71
C GLY A 114 10.92 -3.78 2.15
N TYR A 115 10.96 -5.10 2.24
CA TYR A 115 12.02 -5.93 1.69
C TYR A 115 11.59 -6.46 0.33
N TYR A 116 12.37 -6.13 -0.69
CA TYR A 116 12.18 -6.58 -2.07
C TYR A 116 13.22 -7.61 -2.46
N ASP A 117 12.78 -8.69 -3.09
CA ASP A 117 13.63 -9.65 -3.77
C ASP A 117 13.24 -9.74 -5.25
N ASP A 118 14.20 -9.50 -6.11
CA ASP A 118 14.00 -9.40 -7.56
C ASP A 118 13.67 -10.73 -8.23
N GLY A 119 13.98 -11.88 -7.59
CA GLY A 119 13.77 -13.18 -8.23
C GLY A 119 14.40 -13.22 -9.64
N ASN A 120 13.56 -13.47 -10.65
CA ASN A 120 13.92 -13.35 -12.06
C ASN A 120 13.44 -12.04 -12.70
N GLY A 121 12.82 -11.17 -11.91
CA GLY A 121 12.17 -9.93 -12.34
C GLY A 121 13.09 -8.72 -12.36
N LYS A 122 12.48 -7.56 -12.17
CA LYS A 122 13.17 -6.27 -12.28
C LYS A 122 14.07 -6.00 -11.09
N LYS A 123 15.34 -5.68 -11.38
CA LYS A 123 16.34 -5.29 -10.38
C LYS A 123 16.19 -3.82 -10.02
N LEU A 124 15.59 -3.53 -8.87
CA LEU A 124 15.36 -2.17 -8.40
C LEU A 124 16.60 -1.50 -7.79
N GLY A 125 17.63 -2.28 -7.46
CA GLY A 125 18.93 -1.75 -7.06
C GLY A 125 19.19 -1.73 -5.57
N ASN A 126 18.20 -2.06 -4.75
CA ASN A 126 18.31 -2.24 -3.31
C ASN A 126 17.36 -3.36 -2.85
N LYS A 127 17.58 -3.88 -1.65
CA LYS A 127 16.64 -4.80 -0.98
C LYS A 127 15.60 -4.06 -0.15
N VAL A 128 15.88 -2.82 0.23
CA VAL A 128 14.91 -1.93 0.88
C VAL A 128 14.35 -1.00 -0.18
N GLU A 129 13.06 -1.10 -0.41
CA GLU A 129 12.32 -0.30 -1.38
C GLU A 129 11.15 0.40 -0.68
N PHE A 130 10.75 1.54 -1.21
CA PHE A 130 9.55 2.28 -0.79
C PHE A 130 8.48 2.13 -1.85
N ILE A 131 7.22 2.13 -1.42
CA ILE A 131 6.07 2.15 -2.32
C ILE A 131 5.14 3.31 -1.96
N THR A 132 4.67 4.02 -2.98
CA THR A 132 3.55 4.96 -2.86
C THR A 132 2.43 4.44 -3.72
N THR A 133 1.22 4.34 -3.17
CA THR A 133 0.05 3.87 -3.91
C THR A 133 -1.09 4.88 -3.79
N LEU A 134 -1.78 5.09 -4.90
CA LEU A 134 -3.05 5.82 -4.96
C LEU A 134 -4.13 4.83 -5.39
N GLU A 135 -5.17 4.67 -4.60
CA GLU A 135 -6.27 3.75 -4.89
C GLU A 135 -7.61 4.49 -4.84
N PHE A 136 -8.46 4.20 -5.83
CA PHE A 136 -9.87 4.55 -5.82
C PHE A 136 -10.67 3.26 -5.72
N SER A 137 -11.61 3.19 -4.79
CA SER A 137 -12.47 2.03 -4.61
C SER A 137 -13.93 2.41 -4.48
N TYR A 138 -14.80 1.52 -4.92
CA TYR A 138 -16.26 1.66 -4.85
C TYR A 138 -16.80 0.65 -3.83
N GLU A 139 -17.52 1.14 -2.83
CA GLU A 139 -18.15 0.33 -1.80
C GLU A 139 -19.49 -0.23 -2.30
N LEU A 140 -19.62 -1.54 -2.19
CA LEU A 140 -20.83 -2.30 -2.52
C LEU A 140 -21.78 -2.38 -1.30
N ASP A 141 -23.04 -2.77 -1.53
CA ASP A 141 -24.07 -2.87 -0.47
C ASP A 141 -23.66 -3.77 0.71
N ASN A 142 -22.78 -4.75 0.48
CA ASN A 142 -22.30 -5.69 1.49
C ASN A 142 -20.98 -5.22 2.16
N LYS A 143 -20.62 -3.96 2.02
CA LYS A 143 -19.39 -3.35 2.53
C LYS A 143 -18.08 -3.85 1.91
N ASN A 144 -18.13 -4.80 0.98
CA ASN A 144 -16.97 -5.12 0.16
C ASN A 144 -16.68 -3.97 -0.80
N ARG A 145 -15.42 -3.86 -1.28
CA ARG A 145 -15.06 -2.82 -2.24
C ARG A 145 -14.38 -3.43 -3.46
N ILE A 146 -14.53 -2.77 -4.59
CA ILE A 146 -13.77 -3.04 -5.82
C ILE A 146 -12.98 -1.78 -6.12
N GLY A 147 -11.67 -1.92 -6.34
CA GLY A 147 -10.80 -0.77 -6.55
C GLY A 147 -9.87 -0.91 -7.74
N ILE A 148 -9.32 0.23 -8.13
CA ILE A 148 -8.18 0.35 -9.05
C ILE A 148 -7.10 1.15 -8.35
N SER A 149 -5.85 0.71 -8.46
CA SER A 149 -4.71 1.38 -7.86
C SER A 149 -3.58 1.58 -8.84
N PHE A 150 -2.83 2.67 -8.62
CA PHE A 150 -1.55 2.96 -9.23
C PHE A 150 -0.50 3.01 -8.12
N GLY A 151 0.55 2.20 -8.26
CA GLY A 151 1.68 2.12 -7.34
C GLY A 151 3.00 2.49 -8.02
N HIS A 152 3.90 3.09 -7.26
CA HIS A 152 5.28 3.33 -7.65
C HIS A 152 6.23 2.80 -6.58
N ILE A 153 7.10 1.86 -6.97
CA ILE A 153 8.16 1.32 -6.11
C ILE A 153 9.49 1.94 -6.49
N SER A 154 10.28 2.38 -5.50
CA SER A 154 11.63 2.90 -5.69
C SER A 154 12.42 2.89 -4.39
N ASN A 155 13.76 2.96 -4.49
CA ASN A 155 14.62 3.01 -3.31
C ASN A 155 15.05 4.44 -2.90
N ALA A 156 14.39 5.48 -3.41
CA ALA A 156 14.71 6.88 -3.12
C ALA A 156 16.21 7.23 -3.32
N ASN A 157 16.91 6.56 -4.24
CA ASN A 157 18.34 6.69 -4.52
C ASN A 157 19.28 6.30 -3.36
N ILE A 158 18.83 5.51 -2.39
CA ILE A 158 19.72 4.94 -1.36
C ILE A 158 20.52 3.73 -1.87
N GLY A 159 20.14 3.16 -3.01
CA GLY A 159 20.88 2.12 -3.72
C GLY A 159 21.79 2.69 -4.81
N ASN A 160 22.58 1.80 -5.45
CA ASN A 160 23.45 2.17 -6.57
C ASN A 160 22.68 2.49 -7.86
N LYS A 161 21.43 2.07 -7.95
CA LYS A 161 20.48 2.28 -9.05
C LYS A 161 19.11 2.51 -8.47
N ASN A 162 18.27 3.27 -9.17
CA ASN A 162 16.87 3.47 -8.80
C ASN A 162 16.01 3.55 -10.07
N PRO A 163 15.83 2.42 -10.79
CA PRO A 163 15.02 2.43 -12.02
C PRO A 163 13.53 2.57 -11.75
N GLY A 164 13.09 2.35 -10.48
CA GLY A 164 11.68 2.31 -10.10
C GLY A 164 10.86 1.24 -10.85
N ALA A 165 9.62 1.03 -10.43
CA ALA A 165 8.63 0.24 -11.14
C ALA A 165 7.23 0.80 -10.86
N GLU A 166 6.42 0.92 -11.90
CA GLU A 166 5.02 1.30 -11.82
C GLU A 166 4.14 0.05 -11.85
N ILE A 167 3.09 0.06 -11.04
CA ILE A 167 2.13 -1.04 -10.90
C ILE A 167 0.73 -0.48 -11.11
N ILE A 168 -0.08 -1.17 -11.92
CA ILE A 168 -1.51 -0.91 -12.01
C ILE A 168 -2.23 -2.18 -11.60
N SER A 169 -3.14 -2.08 -10.62
CA SER A 169 -3.85 -3.25 -10.09
C SER A 169 -5.34 -2.98 -9.95
N LEU A 170 -6.12 -4.04 -10.13
CA LEU A 170 -7.50 -4.12 -9.66
C LEU A 170 -7.50 -4.79 -8.29
N SER A 171 -8.33 -4.31 -7.38
CA SER A 171 -8.44 -4.87 -6.04
C SER A 171 -9.88 -5.26 -5.67
N TYR A 172 -9.98 -6.30 -4.85
CA TYR A 172 -11.17 -6.65 -4.10
C TYR A 172 -10.84 -6.54 -2.61
N GLN A 173 -11.66 -5.78 -1.88
CA GLN A 173 -11.45 -5.51 -0.46
C GLN A 173 -12.60 -6.10 0.33
N LYS A 174 -12.26 -6.88 1.36
CA LYS A 174 -13.22 -7.56 2.23
C LYS A 174 -13.05 -7.04 3.65
N PRO A 175 -14.10 -6.53 4.30
CA PRO A 175 -14.03 -6.14 5.71
C PRO A 175 -13.82 -7.37 6.62
N PHE A 176 -13.12 -7.19 7.74
CA PHE A 176 -12.91 -8.21 8.77
C PHE A 176 -13.19 -7.67 10.18
#